data_9c9e8741eb7678ed815ff9cce59eaff1
#
_entry.id   9c9e8741eb7678ed815ff9cce59eaff1
#
_cell.length_a   1.000
_cell.length_b   1.000
_cell.length_c   1.000
_cell.angle_alpha   90.00
_cell.angle_beta   90.00
_cell.angle_gamma   90.00
#
_symmetry.space_group_name_H-M   'P 1'
#
loop_
_entity.id
_entity.type
_entity.pdbx_description
1 polymer ?
#
loop_
_entity_poly.entity_id
_entity_poly.type
_entity_poly.pdbx_seq_one_letter_code
_entity_poly.pdbx_strand_id
1 'polypeptide(L)'
;MALPQPKGKQLEVLDLKPEGHNVVLGTAGSGKTTLAIYRAIYLATLDDKEKVMLVTFNTTLVKYLEAIVGSEIPRNIEVRNYHKFARGYLAHRNKMPRWNGIVSGMEDGDNKKQLFVRRALENVKAVNGTNSTLKRAEEVFLEEINWIEK
;
A
#
# COMPACT_ATOMS: atom_id res chain seq x y z
N MET A 1 10.85 -23.22 -4.86
CA MET A 1 10.98 -23.24 -3.38
C MET A 1 9.55 -23.31 -2.82
N ALA A 2 9.18 -24.39 -2.16
CA ALA A 2 7.82 -24.56 -1.68
C ALA A 2 7.51 -23.63 -0.49
N LEU A 3 6.32 -23.04 -0.45
CA LEU A 3 5.88 -22.24 0.69
C LEU A 3 5.69 -23.12 1.93
N PRO A 4 6.06 -22.65 3.15
CA PRO A 4 5.80 -23.36 4.39
C PRO A 4 4.30 -23.59 4.57
N GLN A 5 3.89 -24.82 4.86
CA GLN A 5 2.47 -25.15 5.05
C GLN A 5 1.90 -24.48 6.31
N PRO A 6 0.69 -23.88 6.23
CA PRO A 6 -0.01 -23.30 7.37
C PRO A 6 -0.31 -24.35 8.45
N LYS A 7 -0.23 -23.96 9.73
CA LYS A 7 -0.45 -24.82 10.88
C LYS A 7 -1.31 -24.18 11.96
N GLY A 8 -2.10 -24.98 12.67
CA GLY A 8 -2.90 -24.54 13.82
C GLY A 8 -3.82 -23.37 13.45
N LYS A 9 -3.79 -22.28 14.23
CA LYS A 9 -4.60 -21.07 14.01
C LYS A 9 -4.41 -20.40 12.64
N GLN A 10 -3.33 -20.72 11.95
CA GLN A 10 -3.10 -20.21 10.59
C GLN A 10 -4.13 -20.78 9.59
N LEU A 11 -4.66 -21.96 9.83
CA LEU A 11 -5.69 -22.57 8.98
C LEU A 11 -7.01 -21.80 9.06
N GLU A 12 -7.35 -21.25 10.22
CA GLU A 12 -8.56 -20.43 10.41
C GLU A 12 -8.57 -19.19 9.48
N VAL A 13 -7.39 -18.66 9.13
CA VAL A 13 -7.27 -17.53 8.18
C VAL A 13 -7.66 -17.97 6.77
N LEU A 14 -7.37 -19.21 6.39
CA LEU A 14 -7.74 -19.74 5.08
C LEU A 14 -9.24 -20.00 4.97
N ASP A 15 -9.89 -20.32 6.08
CA ASP A 15 -11.34 -20.61 6.16
C ASP A 15 -12.21 -19.33 6.24
N LEU A 16 -11.60 -18.14 6.29
CA LEU A 16 -12.34 -16.88 6.28
C LEU A 16 -13.22 -16.78 5.02
N LYS A 17 -14.40 -16.18 5.14
CA LYS A 17 -15.29 -15.96 3.99
C LYS A 17 -14.57 -15.17 2.89
N PRO A 18 -14.83 -15.53 1.60
CA PRO A 18 -14.23 -14.78 0.48
C PRO A 18 -14.60 -13.31 0.47
N GLU A 19 -15.84 -13.00 0.88
CA GLU A 19 -16.41 -11.65 0.85
C GLU A 19 -16.14 -10.88 2.15
N GLY A 20 -16.13 -9.56 2.03
CA GLY A 20 -16.00 -8.65 3.18
C GLY A 20 -14.57 -8.26 3.48
N HIS A 21 -14.37 -7.68 4.66
CA HIS A 21 -13.07 -7.16 5.12
C HIS A 21 -12.58 -7.97 6.30
N ASN A 22 -11.38 -8.49 6.20
CA ASN A 22 -10.74 -9.26 7.26
C ASN A 22 -9.40 -8.64 7.64
N VAL A 23 -9.10 -8.62 8.94
CA VAL A 23 -7.82 -8.14 9.49
C VAL A 23 -7.13 -9.29 10.19
N VAL A 24 -5.92 -9.63 9.76
CA VAL A 24 -5.11 -10.70 10.36
C VAL A 24 -4.01 -10.06 11.20
N LEU A 25 -4.09 -10.24 12.51
CA LEU A 25 -3.11 -9.75 13.47
C LEU A 25 -2.12 -10.84 13.86
N GLY A 26 -0.88 -10.46 14.14
CA GLY A 26 0.15 -11.39 14.59
C GLY A 26 1.51 -10.70 14.72
N THR A 27 2.39 -11.31 15.52
CA THR A 27 3.77 -10.83 15.74
C THR A 27 4.64 -10.94 14.49
N ALA A 28 5.81 -10.33 14.49
CA ALA A 28 6.82 -10.54 13.44
C ALA A 28 7.17 -12.04 13.35
N GLY A 29 7.35 -12.56 12.13
CA GLY A 29 7.66 -13.98 11.93
C GLY A 29 6.48 -14.96 12.06
N SER A 30 5.27 -14.52 12.40
CA SER A 30 4.10 -15.42 12.55
C SER A 30 3.54 -15.97 11.23
N GLY A 31 4.17 -15.68 10.09
CA GLY A 31 3.77 -16.22 8.78
C GLY A 31 2.65 -15.44 8.08
N LYS A 32 2.31 -14.21 8.52
CA LYS A 32 1.24 -13.39 7.90
C LYS A 32 1.38 -13.26 6.38
N THR A 33 2.58 -13.01 5.90
CA THR A 33 2.85 -12.89 4.46
C THR A 33 2.57 -14.20 3.73
N THR A 34 3.02 -15.33 4.28
CA THR A 34 2.77 -16.66 3.73
C THR A 34 1.27 -16.94 3.68
N LEU A 35 0.53 -16.59 4.73
CA LEU A 35 -0.93 -16.74 4.77
C LEU A 35 -1.63 -15.86 3.74
N ALA A 36 -1.16 -14.62 3.53
CA ALA A 36 -1.70 -13.75 2.50
C ALA A 36 -1.54 -14.36 1.10
N ILE A 37 -0.41 -15.03 0.82
CA ILE A 37 -0.17 -15.73 -0.44
C ILE A 37 -1.14 -16.91 -0.59
N TYR A 38 -1.22 -17.78 0.42
CA TYR A 38 -2.15 -18.91 0.38
C TYR A 38 -3.59 -18.46 0.21
N ARG A 39 -3.98 -17.40 0.90
CA ARG A 39 -5.31 -16.82 0.78
C ARG A 39 -5.57 -16.27 -0.62
N ALA A 40 -4.59 -15.58 -1.21
CA ALA A 40 -4.70 -15.08 -2.58
C ALA A 40 -4.84 -16.23 -3.59
N ILE A 41 -4.07 -17.32 -3.42
CA ILE A 41 -4.19 -18.52 -4.27
C ILE A 41 -5.58 -19.11 -4.13
N TYR A 42 -6.06 -19.30 -2.90
CA TYR A 42 -7.39 -19.82 -2.65
C TYR A 42 -8.48 -18.97 -3.33
N LEU A 43 -8.46 -17.66 -3.13
CA LEU A 43 -9.43 -16.74 -3.75
C LEU A 43 -9.37 -16.80 -5.28
N ALA A 44 -8.18 -16.86 -5.85
CA ALA A 44 -7.97 -16.93 -7.29
C ALA A 44 -8.42 -18.27 -7.91
N THR A 45 -8.52 -19.33 -7.11
CA THR A 45 -9.04 -20.63 -7.56
C THR A 45 -10.56 -20.74 -7.45
N LEU A 46 -11.22 -19.86 -6.68
CA LEU A 46 -12.69 -19.85 -6.58
C LEU A 46 -13.36 -19.38 -7.88
N ASP A 47 -12.77 -18.38 -8.53
CA ASP A 47 -13.22 -17.87 -9.82
C ASP A 47 -12.02 -17.40 -10.64
N ASP A 48 -11.77 -18.01 -11.79
CA ASP A 48 -10.67 -17.72 -12.69
C ASP A 48 -10.83 -16.37 -13.43
N LYS A 49 -12.05 -15.83 -13.47
CA LYS A 49 -12.38 -14.52 -14.06
C LYS A 49 -12.12 -13.37 -13.09
N GLU A 50 -12.16 -13.63 -11.81
CA GLU A 50 -11.88 -12.62 -10.77
C GLU A 50 -10.36 -12.38 -10.64
N LYS A 51 -9.98 -11.12 -10.51
CA LYS A 51 -8.57 -10.74 -10.32
C LYS A 51 -8.27 -10.53 -8.84
N VAL A 52 -7.30 -11.25 -8.36
CA VAL A 52 -6.78 -11.11 -6.99
C VAL A 52 -5.53 -10.23 -7.00
N MET A 53 -5.49 -9.19 -6.18
CA MET A 53 -4.34 -8.30 -6.09
C MET A 53 -3.68 -8.41 -4.71
N LEU A 54 -2.38 -8.71 -4.71
CA LEU A 54 -1.50 -8.62 -3.56
C LEU A 54 -0.75 -7.29 -3.58
N VAL A 55 -0.93 -6.47 -2.55
CA VAL A 55 -0.25 -5.17 -2.43
C VAL A 55 0.68 -5.17 -1.23
N THR A 56 1.91 -4.73 -1.42
CA THR A 56 2.91 -4.60 -0.36
C THR A 56 3.79 -3.36 -0.54
N PHE A 57 4.30 -2.79 0.56
CA PHE A 57 5.30 -1.71 0.51
C PHE A 57 6.70 -2.22 0.14
N ASN A 58 7.01 -3.47 0.49
CA ASN A 58 8.35 -4.03 0.33
C ASN A 58 8.60 -4.50 -1.11
N THR A 59 9.48 -3.80 -1.82
CA THR A 59 9.85 -4.13 -3.20
C THR A 59 10.58 -5.47 -3.34
N THR A 60 11.37 -5.87 -2.33
CA THR A 60 12.04 -7.18 -2.31
C THR A 60 11.01 -8.29 -2.17
N LEU A 61 9.97 -8.07 -1.37
CA LEU A 61 8.87 -9.02 -1.24
C LEU A 61 8.08 -9.15 -2.55
N VAL A 62 7.87 -8.05 -3.30
CA VAL A 62 7.26 -8.12 -4.64
C VAL A 62 8.05 -9.05 -5.54
N LYS A 63 9.36 -8.87 -5.65
CA LYS A 63 10.23 -9.73 -6.47
C LYS A 63 10.22 -11.20 -6.02
N TYR A 64 10.22 -11.43 -4.72
CA TYR A 64 10.11 -12.77 -4.15
C TYR A 64 8.77 -13.43 -4.50
N LEU A 65 7.67 -12.70 -4.38
CA LEU A 65 6.34 -13.17 -4.72
C LEU A 65 6.20 -13.44 -6.23
N GLU A 66 6.71 -12.54 -7.08
CA GLU A 66 6.73 -12.73 -8.53
C GLU A 66 7.52 -13.98 -8.93
N ALA A 67 8.64 -14.25 -8.26
CA ALA A 67 9.43 -15.45 -8.49
C ALA A 67 8.70 -16.75 -8.08
N ILE A 68 7.91 -16.72 -7.01
CA ILE A 68 7.09 -17.87 -6.58
C ILE A 68 5.86 -18.00 -7.50
N VAL A 69 5.21 -16.87 -7.81
CA VAL A 69 4.02 -16.80 -8.67
C VAL A 69 4.31 -17.35 -10.07
N GLY A 70 5.53 -17.13 -10.58
CA GLY A 70 5.88 -17.51 -11.95
C GLY A 70 5.87 -19.02 -12.23
N SER A 71 5.79 -19.90 -11.22
CA SER A 71 5.90 -21.35 -11.41
C SER A 71 4.65 -22.16 -11.02
N GLU A 72 3.84 -21.71 -10.08
CA GLU A 72 2.77 -22.55 -9.48
C GLU A 72 1.48 -21.80 -9.13
N ILE A 73 1.32 -20.52 -9.47
CA ILE A 73 0.21 -19.67 -9.00
C ILE A 73 -0.76 -19.30 -10.14
N PRO A 74 -2.07 -19.22 -9.86
CA PRO A 74 -3.07 -18.81 -10.84
C PRO A 74 -2.74 -17.49 -11.54
N ARG A 75 -2.95 -17.43 -12.86
CA ARG A 75 -2.60 -16.25 -13.70
C ARG A 75 -3.42 -15.00 -13.37
N ASN A 76 -4.50 -15.15 -12.63
CA ASN A 76 -5.38 -14.07 -12.19
C ASN A 76 -4.91 -13.40 -10.89
N ILE A 77 -3.72 -13.78 -10.36
CA ILE A 77 -3.10 -13.07 -9.22
C ILE A 77 -2.11 -12.04 -9.75
N GLU A 78 -2.25 -10.80 -9.31
CA GLU A 78 -1.34 -9.70 -9.60
C GLU A 78 -0.65 -9.23 -8.31
N VAL A 79 0.68 -9.14 -8.33
CA VAL A 79 1.46 -8.60 -7.20
C VAL A 79 1.91 -7.18 -7.53
N ARG A 80 1.60 -6.21 -6.67
CA ARG A 80 1.98 -4.81 -6.87
C ARG A 80 2.66 -4.22 -5.63
N ASN A 81 3.66 -3.37 -5.88
CA ASN A 81 4.09 -2.44 -4.86
C ASN A 81 3.02 -1.36 -4.64
N TYR A 82 2.78 -0.98 -3.37
CA TYR A 82 1.76 0.00 -3.00
C TYR A 82 1.89 1.33 -3.78
N HIS A 83 3.11 1.86 -3.92
CA HIS A 83 3.31 3.10 -4.66
C HIS A 83 2.93 2.99 -6.14
N LYS A 84 3.25 1.86 -6.78
CA LYS A 84 2.83 1.59 -8.17
C LYS A 84 1.31 1.47 -8.28
N PHE A 85 0.68 0.78 -7.31
CA PHE A 85 -0.77 0.66 -7.24
C PHE A 85 -1.43 2.04 -7.08
N ALA A 86 -1.00 2.82 -6.09
CA ALA A 86 -1.55 4.16 -5.81
C ALA A 86 -1.40 5.10 -7.00
N ARG A 87 -0.23 5.11 -7.65
CA ARG A 87 -0.01 5.91 -8.88
C ARG A 87 -0.94 5.50 -10.01
N GLY A 88 -1.08 4.21 -10.25
CA GLY A 88 -1.99 3.69 -11.29
C GLY A 88 -3.44 4.07 -11.00
N TYR A 89 -3.88 3.96 -9.76
CA TYR A 89 -5.21 4.35 -9.31
C TYR A 89 -5.48 5.86 -9.51
N LEU A 90 -4.53 6.72 -9.11
CA LEU A 90 -4.64 8.16 -9.29
C LEU A 90 -4.62 8.55 -10.77
N ALA A 91 -3.78 7.90 -11.57
CA ALA A 91 -3.72 8.13 -13.01
C ALA A 91 -5.06 7.77 -13.70
N HIS A 92 -5.62 6.61 -13.37
CA HIS A 92 -6.91 6.19 -13.91
C HIS A 92 -8.06 7.16 -13.57
N ARG A 93 -7.99 7.80 -12.41
CA ARG A 93 -8.97 8.81 -11.98
C ARG A 93 -8.64 10.24 -12.42
N ASN A 94 -7.63 10.44 -13.28
CA ASN A 94 -7.14 11.77 -13.68
C ASN A 94 -6.76 12.67 -12.47
N LYS A 95 -6.33 12.06 -11.36
CA LYS A 95 -5.90 12.74 -10.14
C LYS A 95 -4.37 12.82 -9.99
N MET A 96 -3.62 12.36 -11.01
CA MET A 96 -2.16 12.48 -11.00
C MET A 96 -1.76 13.95 -11.13
N PRO A 97 -0.85 14.43 -10.28
CA PRO A 97 -0.23 15.73 -10.45
C PRO A 97 0.48 15.81 -11.81
N ARG A 98 0.43 16.96 -12.47
CA ARG A 98 1.09 17.17 -13.77
C ARG A 98 2.62 17.21 -13.73
N TRP A 99 3.22 17.12 -12.54
CA TRP A 99 4.68 17.14 -12.35
C TRP A 99 5.23 15.72 -12.15
N ASN A 100 6.37 15.46 -12.80
CA ASN A 100 6.98 14.13 -12.89
C ASN A 100 7.84 13.74 -11.67
N GLY A 101 7.56 14.25 -10.48
CA GLY A 101 8.41 14.03 -9.32
C GLY A 101 7.76 13.18 -8.23
N ILE A 102 8.31 11.99 -7.96
CA ILE A 102 8.18 11.40 -6.63
C ILE A 102 9.20 12.13 -5.74
N VAL A 103 8.71 12.81 -4.71
CA VAL A 103 9.59 13.38 -3.69
C VAL A 103 10.12 12.20 -2.89
N SER A 104 11.36 11.80 -3.12
CA SER A 104 12.06 10.80 -2.31
C SER A 104 12.88 11.52 -1.23
N GLY A 105 13.03 10.90 -0.07
CA GLY A 105 13.69 11.49 1.12
C GLY A 105 15.20 11.67 1.02
N MET A 106 15.68 12.27 -0.07
CA MET A 106 17.00 12.90 -0.19
C MET A 106 16.87 14.38 0.18
N GLU A 107 17.96 15.07 0.53
CA GLU A 107 17.97 16.49 0.94
C GLU A 107 17.13 17.40 0.02
N ASP A 108 17.15 17.13 -1.29
CA ASP A 108 16.31 17.79 -2.28
C ASP A 108 14.81 17.45 -2.14
N GLY A 109 14.49 16.29 -1.56
CA GLY A 109 13.14 15.82 -1.28
C GLY A 109 12.47 16.57 -0.13
N ASP A 110 13.20 16.84 0.93
CA ASP A 110 12.67 17.54 2.10
C ASP A 110 12.37 19.01 1.78
N ASN A 111 13.22 19.68 1.02
CA ASN A 111 12.95 21.03 0.52
C ASN A 111 11.70 21.06 -0.39
N LYS A 112 11.51 20.04 -1.21
CA LYS A 112 10.31 19.92 -2.06
C LYS A 112 9.07 19.63 -1.24
N LYS A 113 9.14 18.76 -0.21
CA LYS A 113 8.02 18.50 0.71
C LYS A 113 7.56 19.79 1.37
N GLN A 114 8.49 20.58 1.93
CA GLN A 114 8.18 21.87 2.54
C GLN A 114 7.45 22.80 1.57
N LEU A 115 7.95 22.92 0.34
CA LEU A 115 7.32 23.75 -0.68
C LEU A 115 5.88 23.30 -1.00
N PHE A 116 5.65 21.97 -1.07
CA PHE A 116 4.31 21.44 -1.34
C PHE A 116 3.35 21.65 -0.17
N VAL A 117 3.80 21.43 1.07
CA VAL A 117 3.00 21.67 2.27
C VAL A 117 2.62 23.15 2.34
N ARG A 118 3.56 24.07 2.12
CA ARG A 118 3.30 25.50 2.08
C ARG A 118 2.25 25.87 1.05
N ARG A 119 2.41 25.44 -0.21
CA ARG A 119 1.44 25.69 -1.28
C ARG A 119 0.06 25.09 -0.99
N ALA A 120 0.02 23.89 -0.42
CA ALA A 120 -1.23 23.26 -0.04
C ALA A 120 -1.94 24.06 1.05
N LEU A 121 -1.22 24.51 2.08
CA LEU A 121 -1.76 25.36 3.14
C LEU A 121 -2.27 26.71 2.62
N GLU A 122 -1.54 27.37 1.72
CA GLU A 122 -1.97 28.59 1.06
C GLU A 122 -3.27 28.38 0.29
N ASN A 123 -3.37 27.33 -0.51
CA ASN A 123 -4.57 27.01 -1.28
C ASN A 123 -5.77 26.72 -0.37
N VAL A 124 -5.58 25.94 0.70
CA VAL A 124 -6.66 25.62 1.65
C VAL A 124 -7.12 26.85 2.41
N LYS A 125 -6.18 27.72 2.82
CA LYS A 125 -6.52 29.01 3.46
C LYS A 125 -7.29 29.96 2.52
N ALA A 126 -6.91 29.98 1.24
CA ALA A 126 -7.60 30.80 0.24
C ALA A 126 -9.04 30.36 -0.01
N VAL A 127 -9.31 29.04 0.02
CA VAL A 127 -10.65 28.48 -0.26
C VAL A 127 -11.54 28.47 0.98
N ASN A 128 -11.01 28.09 2.15
CA ASN A 128 -11.80 27.82 3.36
C ASN A 128 -11.65 28.88 4.45
N GLY A 129 -10.87 29.94 4.19
CA GLY A 129 -10.49 30.88 5.21
C GLY A 129 -9.52 30.30 6.23
N THR A 130 -9.17 31.09 7.25
CA THR A 130 -8.20 30.66 8.27
C THR A 130 -8.90 30.25 9.55
N ASN A 131 -8.90 28.97 9.87
CA ASN A 131 -9.36 28.41 11.15
C ASN A 131 -8.20 28.20 12.14
N SER A 132 -8.48 27.76 13.36
CA SER A 132 -7.48 27.53 14.42
C SER A 132 -6.43 26.49 14.02
N THR A 133 -6.80 25.46 13.26
CA THR A 133 -5.89 24.42 12.77
C THR A 133 -4.93 24.98 11.72
N LEU A 134 -5.43 25.76 10.76
CA LEU A 134 -4.64 26.34 9.67
C LEU A 134 -3.73 27.51 10.11
N LYS A 135 -3.91 27.97 11.36
CA LYS A 135 -2.98 28.94 11.99
C LYS A 135 -1.70 28.33 12.55
N ARG A 136 -1.64 26.99 12.65
CA ARG A 136 -0.44 26.31 13.13
C ARG A 136 0.74 26.53 12.18
N ALA A 137 1.94 26.45 12.73
CA ALA A 137 3.17 26.55 11.95
C ALA A 137 3.26 25.43 10.91
N GLU A 138 3.93 25.70 9.79
CA GLU A 138 4.13 24.76 8.69
C GLU A 138 4.83 23.47 9.16
N GLU A 139 5.77 23.60 10.10
CA GLU A 139 6.54 22.51 10.69
C GLU A 139 5.63 21.43 11.33
N VAL A 140 4.53 21.84 11.96
CA VAL A 140 3.58 20.90 12.59
C VAL A 140 2.97 19.97 11.54
N PHE A 141 2.63 20.48 10.36
CA PHE A 141 2.07 19.65 9.27
C PHE A 141 3.14 18.75 8.65
N LEU A 142 4.38 19.20 8.58
CA LEU A 142 5.50 18.39 8.11
C LEU A 142 5.81 17.26 9.08
N GLU A 143 5.78 17.50 10.39
CA GLU A 143 5.98 16.47 11.40
C GLU A 143 4.87 15.41 11.36
N GLU A 144 3.62 15.81 11.22
CA GLU A 144 2.48 14.89 11.07
C GLU A 144 2.61 14.03 9.81
N ILE A 145 2.99 14.61 8.67
CA ILE A 145 3.23 13.87 7.42
C ILE A 145 4.37 12.87 7.61
N ASN A 146 5.48 13.28 8.20
CA ASN A 146 6.62 12.40 8.47
C ASN A 146 6.29 11.30 9.47
N TRP A 147 5.36 11.54 10.41
CA TRP A 147 4.89 10.51 11.33
C TRP A 147 4.01 9.47 10.64
N ILE A 148 3.16 9.88 9.71
CA ILE A 148 2.29 8.98 8.92
C ILE A 148 3.12 8.10 7.97
N GLU A 149 4.26 8.61 7.48
CA GLU A 149 5.15 7.90 6.55
C GLU A 149 6.05 6.85 7.23
N LYS A 150 6.17 6.83 8.58
CA LYS A 150 6.94 5.83 9.35
C LYS A 150 6.14 4.56 9.61
#